data_8797f38975a3f4a561231aca51a6e011
#
_entry.id   8797f38975a3f4a561231aca51a6e011
#
_cell.length_a   1.000
_cell.length_b   1.000
_cell.length_c   1.000
_cell.angle_alpha   90.00
_cell.angle_beta   90.00
_cell.angle_gamma   90.00
#
_symmetry.space_group_name_H-M   'P 1'
#
loop_
_entity.id
_entity.type
_entity.pdbx_description
1 polymer ?
#
loop_
_entity_poly.entity_id
_entity_poly.type
_entity_poly.pdbx_seq_one_letter_code
_entity_poly.pdbx_strand_id
1 'polypeptide(L)'
;MRLSGRTFLGAASLAAMLAATAGCATIKDHRGYFADPVLISGIQAGVDNRQSVEKTLGRPTFTSQFGTPTWYYVATNTAQSPFGRPQTTEQSILKVNFDGAGNVSAVNLSGKEHVVRLNPDSDHTPTLGRERGFFEDLFGNIGAVGAGGGASGGAQGPGPNGS
;
A
#
# COMPACT_ATOMS: atom_id res chain seq x y z
N MET A 1 39.92 17.63 39.91
CA MET A 1 39.55 16.34 39.31
C MET A 1 39.82 16.39 37.81
N ARG A 2 40.89 15.74 37.32
CA ARG A 2 41.20 15.66 35.90
C ARG A 2 40.41 14.45 35.33
N LEU A 3 39.24 14.67 34.73
CA LEU A 3 38.60 13.61 34.00
C LEU A 3 39.47 13.20 32.82
N SER A 4 39.87 11.94 32.80
CA SER A 4 40.75 11.38 31.78
C SER A 4 40.07 11.47 30.40
N GLY A 5 40.78 11.96 29.37
CA GLY A 5 40.26 12.11 28.01
C GLY A 5 39.63 10.82 27.40
N ARG A 6 40.00 9.67 27.95
CA ARG A 6 39.46 8.36 27.56
C ARG A 6 37.96 8.17 27.97
N THR A 7 37.54 8.78 29.10
CA THR A 7 36.14 8.72 29.56
C THR A 7 35.27 9.67 28.73
N PHE A 8 35.78 10.80 28.25
CA PHE A 8 35.04 11.68 27.34
C PHE A 8 34.82 11.06 25.96
N LEU A 9 35.82 10.36 25.40
CA LEU A 9 35.64 9.65 24.12
C LEU A 9 34.58 8.53 24.24
N GLY A 10 34.57 7.77 25.33
CA GLY A 10 33.59 6.72 25.57
C GLY A 10 32.14 7.27 25.72
N ALA A 11 31.99 8.38 26.44
CA ALA A 11 30.70 9.03 26.59
C ALA A 11 30.19 9.66 25.28
N ALA A 12 31.06 10.22 24.47
CA ALA A 12 30.71 10.79 23.17
C ALA A 12 30.25 9.69 22.16
N SER A 13 30.94 8.54 22.13
CA SER A 13 30.55 7.43 21.25
C SER A 13 29.25 6.79 21.68
N LEU A 14 28.97 6.67 22.98
CA LEU A 14 27.70 6.15 23.49
C LEU A 14 26.53 7.11 23.16
N ALA A 15 26.74 8.41 23.31
CA ALA A 15 25.75 9.43 22.95
C ALA A 15 25.45 9.44 21.43
N ALA A 16 26.47 9.26 20.59
CA ALA A 16 26.29 9.14 19.14
C ALA A 16 25.51 7.88 18.73
N MET A 17 25.75 6.75 19.38
CA MET A 17 24.96 5.52 19.17
C MET A 17 23.50 5.68 19.60
N LEU A 18 23.24 6.32 20.72
CA LEU A 18 21.88 6.60 21.20
C LEU A 18 21.14 7.58 20.26
N ALA A 19 21.82 8.57 19.70
CA ALA A 19 21.24 9.51 18.74
C ALA A 19 20.89 8.85 17.38
N ALA A 20 21.65 7.83 16.96
CA ALA A 20 21.39 7.10 15.72
C ALA A 20 20.11 6.24 15.78
N THR A 21 19.62 5.87 16.96
CA THR A 21 18.39 5.08 17.12
C THR A 21 17.11 5.91 17.13
N ALA A 22 17.20 7.23 17.28
CA ALA A 22 16.04 8.13 17.37
C ALA A 22 15.32 8.36 16.02
N GLY A 23 15.88 7.89 14.91
CA GLY A 23 15.34 8.14 13.56
C GLY A 23 14.20 7.23 13.10
N CYS A 24 13.80 6.22 13.87
CA CYS A 24 12.80 5.24 13.45
C CYS A 24 11.38 5.70 13.82
N ALA A 25 10.78 6.59 13.03
CA ALA A 25 9.40 7.03 13.23
C ALA A 25 8.40 6.09 12.54
N THR A 26 7.23 5.93 13.15
CA THR A 26 6.10 5.23 12.53
C THR A 26 5.49 6.10 11.43
N ILE A 27 5.34 5.55 10.24
CA ILE A 27 4.66 6.21 9.11
C ILE A 27 3.17 6.00 9.30
N LYS A 28 2.39 7.11 9.25
CA LYS A 28 0.93 7.09 9.28
C LYS A 28 0.42 7.56 7.92
N ASP A 29 -0.50 6.80 7.33
CA ASP A 29 -1.14 7.12 6.07
C ASP A 29 -2.66 7.17 6.26
N HIS A 30 -3.29 8.19 5.66
CA HIS A 30 -4.72 8.44 5.74
C HIS A 30 -5.29 8.44 4.32
N ARG A 31 -6.26 7.57 4.05
CA ARG A 31 -6.92 7.46 2.75
C ARG A 31 -8.42 7.56 2.91
N GLY A 32 -9.03 8.34 2.01
CA GLY A 32 -10.45 8.60 2.03
C GLY A 32 -10.85 9.65 3.07
N TYR A 33 -12.15 9.83 3.23
CA TYR A 33 -12.74 10.79 4.15
C TYR A 33 -13.61 10.06 5.17
N PHE A 34 -13.28 10.19 6.45
CA PHE A 34 -14.12 9.75 7.55
C PHE A 34 -15.32 10.69 7.65
N ALA A 35 -16.48 10.21 7.26
CA ALA A 35 -17.70 10.99 7.41
C ALA A 35 -18.03 11.15 8.91
N ASP A 36 -18.43 12.38 9.29
CA ASP A 36 -18.85 12.66 10.66
C ASP A 36 -20.07 11.80 11.00
N PRO A 37 -20.07 11.09 12.16
CA PRO A 37 -21.21 10.32 12.61
C PRO A 37 -22.51 11.11 12.68
N VAL A 38 -22.43 12.42 12.96
CA VAL A 38 -23.59 13.32 12.98
C VAL A 38 -24.19 13.46 11.57
N LEU A 39 -23.35 13.62 10.55
CA LEU A 39 -23.81 13.70 9.17
C LEU A 39 -24.40 12.38 8.69
N ILE A 40 -23.80 11.25 9.09
CA ILE A 40 -24.31 9.91 8.75
C ILE A 40 -25.70 9.68 9.39
N SER A 41 -25.86 10.06 10.67
CA SER A 41 -27.15 9.91 11.38
C SER A 41 -28.25 10.82 10.83
N GLY A 42 -27.86 11.89 10.15
CA GLY A 42 -28.80 12.79 9.47
C GLY A 42 -29.44 12.19 8.22
N ILE A 43 -28.87 11.12 7.66
CA ILE A 43 -29.41 10.48 6.45
C ILE A 43 -30.54 9.53 6.82
N GLN A 44 -31.73 9.82 6.30
CA GLN A 44 -32.95 9.08 6.62
C GLN A 44 -33.42 8.22 5.42
N ALA A 45 -33.56 6.91 5.66
CA ALA A 45 -34.13 6.00 4.67
C ALA A 45 -35.59 6.40 4.34
N GLY A 46 -35.94 6.37 3.06
CA GLY A 46 -37.25 6.78 2.55
C GLY A 46 -37.46 8.29 2.41
N VAL A 47 -36.59 9.13 2.94
CA VAL A 47 -36.71 10.60 2.89
C VAL A 47 -35.61 11.18 1.98
N ASP A 48 -34.38 10.78 2.20
CA ASP A 48 -33.22 11.25 1.45
C ASP A 48 -33.09 10.57 0.08
N ASN A 49 -32.50 11.28 -0.84
CA ASN A 49 -32.20 10.79 -2.18
C ASN A 49 -30.69 10.98 -2.50
N ARG A 50 -30.27 10.51 -3.68
CA ARG A 50 -28.85 10.62 -4.11
C ARG A 50 -28.31 12.06 -4.02
N GLN A 51 -29.13 13.05 -4.39
CA GLN A 51 -28.72 14.45 -4.40
C GLN A 51 -28.49 14.98 -2.98
N SER A 52 -29.39 14.64 -2.03
CA SER A 52 -29.23 15.05 -0.63
C SER A 52 -28.03 14.37 0.03
N VAL A 53 -27.82 13.06 -0.25
CA VAL A 53 -26.65 12.33 0.25
C VAL A 53 -25.35 12.91 -0.29
N GLU A 54 -25.28 13.22 -1.61
CA GLU A 54 -24.08 13.84 -2.20
C GLU A 54 -23.81 15.24 -1.63
N LYS A 55 -24.86 15.99 -1.36
CA LYS A 55 -24.73 17.33 -0.75
C LYS A 55 -24.23 17.24 0.69
N THR A 56 -24.63 16.22 1.44
CA THR A 56 -24.28 16.05 2.87
C THR A 56 -22.92 15.40 3.05
N LEU A 57 -22.64 14.32 2.34
CA LEU A 57 -21.41 13.50 2.48
C LEU A 57 -20.39 13.75 1.37
N GLY A 58 -20.74 14.50 0.34
CA GLY A 58 -19.90 14.64 -0.85
C GLY A 58 -19.99 13.42 -1.77
N ARG A 59 -19.07 13.35 -2.74
CA ARG A 59 -19.02 12.25 -3.71
C ARG A 59 -18.59 10.95 -3.06
N PRO A 60 -19.23 9.81 -3.40
CA PRO A 60 -18.83 8.51 -2.90
C PRO A 60 -17.43 8.11 -3.42
N THR A 61 -16.73 7.27 -2.66
CA THR A 61 -15.45 6.69 -3.08
C THR A 61 -15.62 5.83 -4.32
N PHE A 62 -16.68 5.04 -4.38
CA PHE A 62 -17.11 4.30 -5.58
C PHE A 62 -18.60 3.95 -5.49
N THR A 63 -19.16 3.56 -6.63
CA THR A 63 -20.55 3.15 -6.76
C THR A 63 -20.63 1.72 -7.27
N SER A 64 -21.65 0.95 -6.87
CA SER A 64 -21.88 -0.37 -7.44
C SER A 64 -22.21 -0.26 -8.94
N GLN A 65 -21.59 -1.11 -9.74
CA GLN A 65 -21.89 -1.21 -11.18
C GLN A 65 -22.95 -2.27 -11.48
N PHE A 66 -23.19 -3.18 -10.55
CA PHE A 66 -24.10 -4.32 -10.70
C PHE A 66 -25.03 -4.42 -9.49
N GLY A 67 -26.23 -4.93 -9.72
CA GLY A 67 -27.22 -5.16 -8.67
C GLY A 67 -27.90 -3.88 -8.19
N THR A 68 -28.21 -3.82 -6.89
CA THR A 68 -28.86 -2.65 -6.27
C THR A 68 -27.94 -1.45 -6.30
N PRO A 69 -28.41 -0.27 -6.74
CA PRO A 69 -27.62 0.95 -6.72
C PRO A 69 -27.11 1.25 -5.32
N THR A 70 -25.81 1.22 -5.14
CA THR A 70 -25.18 1.36 -3.83
C THR A 70 -23.98 2.29 -3.93
N TRP A 71 -23.87 3.23 -3.00
CA TRP A 71 -22.72 4.11 -2.85
C TRP A 71 -21.88 3.68 -1.64
N TYR A 72 -20.57 3.75 -1.83
CA TYR A 72 -19.61 3.39 -0.81
C TYR A 72 -18.70 4.57 -0.50
N TYR A 73 -18.63 4.91 0.77
CA TYR A 73 -17.67 5.86 1.32
C TYR A 73 -16.68 5.06 2.16
N VAL A 74 -15.44 5.01 1.73
CA VAL A 74 -14.39 4.22 2.38
C VAL A 74 -13.30 5.13 2.88
N ALA A 75 -12.96 5.00 4.15
CA ALA A 75 -11.83 5.67 4.75
C ALA A 75 -10.98 4.66 5.52
N THR A 76 -9.66 4.80 5.44
CA THR A 76 -8.72 3.88 6.07
C THR A 76 -7.51 4.63 6.58
N ASN A 77 -7.19 4.41 7.84
CA ASN A 77 -5.96 4.84 8.48
C ASN A 77 -5.03 3.64 8.63
N THR A 78 -3.78 3.81 8.22
CA THR A 78 -2.76 2.78 8.40
C THR A 78 -1.58 3.34 9.19
N ALA A 79 -0.89 2.47 9.91
CA ALA A 79 0.37 2.76 10.55
C ALA A 79 1.39 1.69 10.16
N GLN A 80 2.61 2.14 9.85
CA GLN A 80 3.70 1.25 9.47
C GLN A 80 4.90 1.53 10.38
N SER A 81 5.31 0.52 11.13
CA SER A 81 6.58 0.54 11.85
C SER A 81 7.76 0.45 10.89
N PRO A 82 8.95 0.96 11.26
CA PRO A 82 10.16 0.77 10.47
C PRO A 82 10.37 -0.71 10.14
N PHE A 83 10.65 -1.00 8.87
CA PHE A 83 10.85 -2.36 8.35
C PHE A 83 9.62 -3.29 8.45
N GLY A 84 8.49 -2.79 8.98
CA GLY A 84 7.24 -3.53 9.08
C GLY A 84 6.32 -3.35 7.86
N ARG A 85 5.25 -4.16 7.80
CA ARG A 85 4.18 -3.96 6.82
C ARG A 85 3.16 -2.97 7.35
N PRO A 86 2.50 -2.17 6.49
CA PRO A 86 1.40 -1.30 6.90
C PRO A 86 0.30 -2.12 7.59
N GLN A 87 -0.22 -1.59 8.70
CA GLN A 87 -1.31 -2.17 9.46
C GLN A 87 -2.47 -1.20 9.46
N THR A 88 -3.68 -1.67 9.16
CA THR A 88 -4.90 -0.87 9.31
C THR A 88 -5.16 -0.63 10.78
N THR A 89 -5.09 0.62 11.19
CA THR A 89 -5.40 1.06 12.56
C THR A 89 -6.87 1.37 12.71
N GLU A 90 -7.47 1.98 11.70
CA GLU A 90 -8.88 2.35 11.67
C GLU A 90 -9.42 2.21 10.25
N GLN A 91 -10.68 1.79 10.13
CA GLN A 91 -11.41 1.73 8.87
C GLN A 91 -12.85 2.12 9.09
N SER A 92 -13.43 2.83 8.15
CA SER A 92 -14.84 3.15 8.07
C SER A 92 -15.34 2.86 6.66
N ILE A 93 -16.39 2.06 6.55
CA ILE A 93 -17.08 1.76 5.30
C ILE A 93 -18.54 2.10 5.50
N LEU A 94 -18.96 3.22 4.95
CA LEU A 94 -20.37 3.60 4.90
C LEU A 94 -20.95 3.15 3.57
N LYS A 95 -21.98 2.32 3.65
CA LYS A 95 -22.74 1.77 2.52
C LYS A 95 -24.12 2.40 2.51
N VAL A 96 -24.46 3.12 1.44
CA VAL A 96 -25.77 3.73 1.23
C VAL A 96 -26.43 3.03 0.06
N ASN A 97 -27.51 2.31 0.29
CA ASN A 97 -28.31 1.65 -0.72
C ASN A 97 -29.43 2.57 -1.20
N PHE A 98 -29.71 2.53 -2.49
CA PHE A 98 -30.79 3.30 -3.07
C PHE A 98 -31.84 2.36 -3.72
N ASP A 99 -33.08 2.78 -3.69
CA ASP A 99 -34.16 2.12 -4.44
C ASP A 99 -34.12 2.48 -5.93
N GLY A 100 -35.07 1.92 -6.71
CA GLY A 100 -35.18 2.19 -8.14
C GLY A 100 -35.54 3.65 -8.47
N ALA A 101 -36.15 4.38 -7.54
CA ALA A 101 -36.48 5.80 -7.68
C ALA A 101 -35.32 6.73 -7.30
N GLY A 102 -34.25 6.18 -6.69
CA GLY A 102 -33.07 6.91 -6.24
C GLY A 102 -33.14 7.45 -4.81
N ASN A 103 -34.12 7.01 -4.03
CA ASN A 103 -34.21 7.34 -2.61
C ASN A 103 -33.36 6.34 -1.78
N VAL A 104 -32.88 6.79 -0.64
CA VAL A 104 -32.12 5.94 0.30
C VAL A 104 -33.03 4.85 0.86
N SER A 105 -32.65 3.60 0.64
CA SER A 105 -33.37 2.43 1.19
C SER A 105 -32.75 1.91 2.48
N ALA A 106 -31.42 1.99 2.61
CA ALA A 106 -30.72 1.58 3.81
C ALA A 106 -29.35 2.27 3.91
N VAL A 107 -28.93 2.51 5.16
CA VAL A 107 -27.59 3.02 5.50
C VAL A 107 -26.92 2.06 6.45
N ASN A 108 -25.73 1.56 6.11
CA ASN A 108 -24.97 0.63 6.94
C ASN A 108 -23.56 1.16 7.12
N LEU A 109 -23.12 1.27 8.37
CA LEU A 109 -21.75 1.63 8.73
C LEU A 109 -21.05 0.39 9.27
N SER A 110 -19.87 0.11 8.75
CA SER A 110 -18.99 -0.95 9.24
C SER A 110 -17.57 -0.43 9.41
N GLY A 111 -16.81 -1.06 10.27
CA GLY A 111 -15.48 -0.63 10.64
C GLY A 111 -14.41 -1.68 10.35
N LYS A 112 -13.37 -1.67 11.18
CA LYS A 112 -12.19 -2.51 11.07
C LYS A 112 -12.47 -4.03 11.19
N GLU A 113 -13.62 -4.42 11.72
CA GLU A 113 -14.03 -5.82 11.91
C GLU A 113 -14.09 -6.62 10.61
N HIS A 114 -14.22 -5.93 9.47
CA HIS A 114 -14.24 -6.55 8.14
C HIS A 114 -12.87 -6.57 7.44
N VAL A 115 -11.81 -6.08 8.10
CA VAL A 115 -10.46 -6.14 7.53
C VAL A 115 -9.91 -7.55 7.62
N VAL A 116 -9.81 -8.21 6.48
CA VAL A 116 -9.20 -9.54 6.36
C VAL A 116 -7.71 -9.39 6.03
N ARG A 117 -6.86 -10.05 6.81
CA ARG A 117 -5.44 -10.18 6.49
C ARG A 117 -5.27 -11.36 5.53
N LEU A 118 -4.87 -11.03 4.31
CA LEU A 118 -4.48 -12.04 3.35
C LEU A 118 -3.02 -12.43 3.62
N ASN A 119 -2.77 -13.71 3.71
CA ASN A 119 -1.43 -14.28 3.75
C ASN A 119 -1.21 -14.97 2.40
N PRO A 120 -0.54 -14.32 1.42
CA PRO A 120 -0.28 -14.92 0.13
C PRO A 120 0.52 -16.20 0.29
N ASP A 121 0.21 -17.20 -0.52
CA ASP A 121 0.99 -18.42 -0.59
C ASP A 121 2.41 -18.09 -1.09
N SER A 122 3.41 -18.75 -0.51
CA SER A 122 4.80 -18.59 -0.91
C SER A 122 5.18 -19.48 -2.09
N ASP A 123 4.27 -20.30 -2.58
CA ASP A 123 4.50 -21.17 -3.72
C ASP A 123 4.76 -20.34 -4.98
N HIS A 124 5.83 -20.67 -5.67
CA HIS A 124 6.20 -20.03 -6.92
C HIS A 124 5.69 -20.87 -8.09
N THR A 125 5.03 -20.23 -9.04
CA THR A 125 4.72 -20.86 -10.31
C THR A 125 6.04 -21.15 -11.04
N PRO A 126 6.37 -22.42 -11.36
CA PRO A 126 7.59 -22.71 -12.11
C PRO A 126 7.51 -22.03 -13.47
N THR A 127 8.39 -21.09 -13.70
CA THR A 127 8.55 -20.43 -15.00
C THR A 127 9.67 -21.11 -15.75
N LEU A 128 9.49 -21.31 -17.07
CA LEU A 128 10.54 -21.81 -17.97
C LEU A 128 11.65 -20.75 -18.19
N GLY A 129 12.07 -20.06 -17.14
CA GLY A 129 13.14 -19.09 -17.16
C GLY A 129 14.44 -19.69 -16.67
N ARG A 130 15.57 -19.14 -17.15
CA ARG A 130 16.90 -19.47 -16.62
C ARG A 130 16.99 -18.90 -15.20
N GLU A 131 17.25 -19.75 -14.22
CA GLU A 131 17.59 -19.30 -12.87
C GLU A 131 18.98 -18.66 -12.89
N ARG A 132 19.02 -17.36 -12.62
CA ARG A 132 20.28 -16.65 -12.44
C ARG A 132 20.61 -16.60 -10.97
N GLY A 133 21.83 -16.96 -10.61
CA GLY A 133 22.33 -16.83 -9.25
C GLY A 133 22.55 -15.35 -8.90
N PHE A 134 22.41 -15.00 -7.64
CA PHE A 134 22.66 -13.64 -7.15
C PHE A 134 24.01 -13.07 -7.61
N PHE A 135 25.05 -13.87 -7.60
CA PHE A 135 26.38 -13.47 -8.08
C PHE A 135 26.47 -13.35 -9.61
N GLU A 136 25.69 -14.12 -10.35
CA GLU A 136 25.60 -13.99 -11.81
C GLU A 136 24.90 -12.68 -12.19
N ASP A 137 23.86 -12.26 -11.47
CA ASP A 137 23.19 -11.00 -11.69
C ASP A 137 24.06 -9.81 -11.25
N LEU A 138 24.80 -9.94 -10.15
CA LEU A 138 25.65 -8.87 -9.64
C LEU A 138 26.94 -8.70 -10.45
N PHE A 139 27.57 -9.78 -10.87
CA PHE A 139 28.88 -9.75 -11.56
C PHE A 139 28.83 -10.18 -13.03
N GLY A 140 27.74 -10.79 -13.49
CA GLY A 140 27.62 -11.32 -14.87
C GLY A 140 27.71 -10.25 -15.96
N ASN A 141 27.50 -8.98 -15.63
CA ASN A 141 27.61 -7.84 -16.55
C ASN A 141 28.97 -7.13 -16.51
N ILE A 142 29.82 -7.41 -15.51
CA ILE A 142 31.12 -6.73 -15.34
C ILE A 142 32.14 -7.20 -16.37
N GLY A 143 32.02 -8.43 -16.90
CA GLY A 143 32.90 -8.97 -17.92
C GLY A 143 32.54 -8.59 -19.35
N ALA A 144 31.30 -8.17 -19.61
CA ALA A 144 30.81 -7.89 -20.97
C ALA A 144 31.28 -6.53 -21.53
N VAL A 145 31.72 -5.61 -20.65
CA VAL A 145 32.16 -4.26 -21.06
C VAL A 145 33.66 -4.23 -21.41
N GLY A 146 34.44 -5.25 -21.03
CA GLY A 146 35.88 -5.30 -21.23
C GLY A 146 36.34 -6.11 -22.47
N ALA A 147 35.46 -6.81 -23.17
CA ALA A 147 35.83 -7.70 -24.32
C ALA A 147 35.45 -7.10 -25.68
N GLY A 148 35.39 -5.79 -25.79
CA GLY A 148 35.16 -5.06 -27.03
C GLY A 148 36.44 -4.75 -27.80
N GLY A 149 37.30 -5.75 -28.01
CA GLY A 149 38.51 -5.58 -28.77
C GLY A 149 39.01 -6.92 -29.36
N GLY A 150 38.54 -7.27 -30.57
CA GLY A 150 39.22 -8.22 -31.44
C GLY A 150 38.67 -9.64 -31.46
N ALA A 151 37.96 -9.93 -32.51
CA ALA A 151 38.09 -11.03 -33.48
C ALA A 151 36.73 -11.42 -34.05
N SER A 152 36.61 -11.18 -35.33
CA SER A 152 35.62 -11.70 -36.27
C SER A 152 35.47 -13.24 -36.18
N GLY A 153 34.27 -13.71 -36.08
CA GLY A 153 33.94 -15.11 -36.20
C GLY A 153 32.42 -15.30 -36.16
N GLY A 154 31.81 -15.38 -37.34
CA GLY A 154 30.37 -15.49 -37.51
C GLY A 154 29.79 -16.78 -36.94
N ALA A 155 28.64 -16.67 -36.37
CA ALA A 155 27.60 -17.70 -36.37
C ALA A 155 26.27 -17.02 -36.39
N GLN A 156 25.66 -16.97 -37.59
CA GLN A 156 24.25 -16.63 -37.76
C GLN A 156 23.41 -17.71 -37.09
N GLY A 157 22.73 -17.32 -35.99
CA GLY A 157 21.61 -18.06 -35.45
C GLY A 157 20.33 -17.64 -36.17
N PRO A 158 19.40 -18.57 -36.46
CA PRO A 158 18.16 -18.25 -37.15
C PRO A 158 17.28 -17.34 -36.32
N GLY A 159 16.75 -16.29 -36.95
CA GLY A 159 15.80 -15.34 -36.39
C GLY A 159 14.44 -15.98 -36.13
N PRO A 160 13.59 -15.32 -35.30
CA PRO A 160 12.33 -15.86 -34.81
C PRO A 160 11.14 -15.73 -35.80
N ASN A 161 11.34 -15.85 -37.08
CA ASN A 161 10.28 -15.92 -38.09
C ASN A 161 10.66 -16.89 -39.19
N GLY A 162 10.34 -18.15 -38.97
CA GLY A 162 10.30 -19.19 -40.00
C GLY A 162 8.87 -19.70 -40.12
N SER A 163 8.24 -19.32 -41.22
CA SER A 163 7.01 -19.91 -41.73
C SER A 163 7.16 -21.41 -41.98
#